data_11e02d8e50bef59e3f1f807248b20e9c
#
_entry.id   11e02d8e50bef59e3f1f807248b20e9c
#
_cell.length_a   1.000
_cell.length_b   1.000
_cell.length_c   1.000
_cell.angle_alpha   90.00
_cell.angle_beta   90.00
_cell.angle_gamma   90.00
#
_symmetry.space_group_name_H-M   'P 1'
#
loop_
_entity.id
_entity.type
_entity.pdbx_description
1 polymer ?
#
loop_
_entity_poly.entity_id
_entity_poly.type
_entity_poly.pdbx_seq_one_letter_code
_entity_poly.pdbx_strand_id
1 'polypeptide(L)'
;MIQSRRTFLSTAAKIVALAAMPLTTHAKQSEQHGLARRIIDRFNRLPGRKGLKIWAPGGDGGREFLATINPDTALFCASSFKGFVLAEFLRQMEAGETSLPELLPVDDRVWSHSSPILLPLPGTVTGEIQAQTAIEAMISRSDNTATDMTLKRVGVERVRQFIATIGLTNTRIPNSMRQFDAYVFGAPNWQTITWTEIVALLQSGPPPTDHIFNNVQTMAASPHDFVSFYSRALQGEFFQRPETLTTFRSVLALADAIPHVMPLGVNAFMKGGNLEVPGEHALSVAGGMFIPPRRWVYYSLMINWLDGEGGDVAQVEGPFVSACKQIFTLLRDRLGSSCDAETGLDRAARLEPGLILPARPLDADPRTTKRFP
;
A
#
# COMPACT_ATOMS: atom_id res chain seq x y z
N MET A 1 -77.35 -26.23 19.51
CA MET A 1 -76.47 -25.62 18.46
C MET A 1 -75.58 -24.60 19.14
N ILE A 2 -74.34 -25.02 19.44
CA ILE A 2 -73.32 -24.20 20.10
C ILE A 2 -72.25 -24.02 19.08
N GLN A 3 -72.12 -22.84 18.49
CA GLN A 3 -71.00 -22.47 17.61
C GLN A 3 -70.04 -21.54 18.37
N SER A 4 -68.89 -22.03 18.42
CA SER A 4 -67.57 -21.68 18.84
C SER A 4 -67.17 -20.21 18.75
N ARG A 5 -66.86 -19.60 19.93
CA ARG A 5 -66.07 -18.35 20.10
C ARG A 5 -64.55 -18.66 20.12
N ARG A 6 -63.95 -18.98 19.00
CA ARG A 6 -62.48 -19.17 18.91
C ARG A 6 -61.89 -18.67 17.60
N THR A 7 -62.10 -17.45 17.18
CA THR A 7 -61.43 -16.91 15.98
C THR A 7 -61.24 -15.38 16.02
N PHE A 8 -60.88 -14.78 17.15
CA PHE A 8 -60.63 -13.34 17.22
C PHE A 8 -59.35 -12.90 17.96
N LEU A 9 -58.43 -13.81 18.26
CA LEU A 9 -57.18 -13.48 19.01
C LEU A 9 -55.88 -13.76 18.25
N SER A 10 -55.92 -14.03 16.93
CA SER A 10 -54.66 -14.31 16.17
C SER A 10 -54.18 -13.21 15.22
N THR A 11 -54.92 -12.10 15.10
CA THR A 11 -54.57 -11.05 14.12
C THR A 11 -53.89 -9.82 14.75
N ALA A 12 -53.92 -9.69 16.09
CA ALA A 12 -53.28 -8.56 16.78
C ALA A 12 -51.76 -8.74 17.07
N ALA A 13 -51.24 -9.97 16.97
CA ALA A 13 -49.84 -10.27 17.31
C ALA A 13 -48.86 -10.14 16.14
N LYS A 14 -49.30 -9.85 14.91
CA LYS A 14 -48.42 -9.71 13.72
C LYS A 14 -48.10 -8.27 13.30
N ILE A 15 -48.67 -7.25 13.94
CA ILE A 15 -48.47 -5.84 13.57
C ILE A 15 -47.43 -5.13 14.46
N VAL A 16 -47.00 -5.72 15.59
CA VAL A 16 -46.03 -5.08 16.50
C VAL A 16 -44.57 -5.42 16.17
N ALA A 17 -44.31 -6.38 15.29
CA ALA A 17 -42.92 -6.76 14.94
C ALA A 17 -42.25 -5.93 13.84
N LEU A 18 -42.91 -4.90 13.27
CA LEU A 18 -42.36 -4.09 12.16
C LEU A 18 -41.87 -2.69 12.58
N ALA A 19 -41.89 -2.32 13.86
CA ALA A 19 -41.56 -0.96 14.32
C ALA A 19 -40.36 -0.82 15.25
N ALA A 20 -39.54 -1.85 15.39
CA ALA A 20 -38.31 -1.78 16.18
C ALA A 20 -37.06 -2.10 15.36
N MET A 21 -36.86 -1.43 14.22
CA MET A 21 -35.51 -1.24 13.71
C MET A 21 -34.79 -0.27 14.64
N PRO A 22 -33.66 -0.65 15.27
CA PRO A 22 -33.07 0.14 16.33
C PRO A 22 -32.60 1.51 15.76
N LEU A 23 -33.01 2.59 16.39
CA LEU A 23 -32.54 3.97 16.17
C LEU A 23 -31.00 4.07 16.12
N THR A 24 -30.29 3.12 16.75
CA THR A 24 -28.84 2.95 16.74
C THR A 24 -28.25 2.63 15.35
N THR A 25 -28.99 1.96 14.44
CA THR A 25 -28.49 1.65 13.09
C THR A 25 -28.45 2.88 12.19
N HIS A 26 -29.44 3.77 12.27
CA HIS A 26 -29.48 5.00 11.48
C HIS A 26 -28.43 6.01 11.96
N ALA A 27 -28.22 6.14 13.27
CA ALA A 27 -27.21 7.04 13.83
C ALA A 27 -25.78 6.62 13.41
N LYS A 28 -25.43 5.34 13.52
CA LYS A 28 -24.12 4.81 13.09
C LYS A 28 -23.90 4.90 11.57
N GLN A 29 -24.94 4.74 10.76
CA GLN A 29 -24.85 4.92 9.31
C GLN A 29 -24.63 6.39 8.94
N SER A 30 -25.30 7.31 9.59
CA SER A 30 -25.08 8.76 9.45
C SER A 30 -23.65 9.16 9.83
N GLU A 31 -23.09 8.55 10.87
CA GLU A 31 -21.70 8.81 11.30
C GLU A 31 -20.67 8.33 10.27
N GLN A 32 -20.85 7.16 9.66
CA GLN A 32 -19.96 6.65 8.62
C GLN A 32 -20.03 7.51 7.35
N HIS A 33 -21.23 7.93 6.92
CA HIS A 33 -21.38 8.87 5.81
C HIS A 33 -20.70 10.21 6.11
N GLY A 34 -20.83 10.70 7.34
CA GLY A 34 -20.13 11.90 7.80
C GLY A 34 -18.61 11.76 7.78
N LEU A 35 -18.07 10.59 8.15
CA LEU A 35 -16.63 10.29 8.06
C LEU A 35 -16.15 10.26 6.60
N ALA A 36 -16.85 9.52 5.73
CA ALA A 36 -16.50 9.44 4.31
C ALA A 36 -16.50 10.82 3.65
N ARG A 37 -17.52 11.64 3.92
CA ARG A 37 -17.59 13.02 3.40
C ARG A 37 -16.40 13.87 3.86
N ARG A 38 -16.04 13.83 5.14
CA ARG A 38 -14.88 14.59 5.66
C ARG A 38 -13.57 14.16 5.00
N ILE A 39 -13.39 12.86 4.72
CA ILE A 39 -12.23 12.34 4.00
C ILE A 39 -12.20 12.85 2.57
N ILE A 40 -13.32 12.75 1.87
CA ILE A 40 -13.48 13.20 0.48
C ILE A 40 -13.23 14.72 0.38
N ASP A 41 -13.86 15.52 1.24
CA ASP A 41 -13.71 16.97 1.25
C ASP A 41 -12.25 17.40 1.51
N ARG A 42 -11.54 16.65 2.37
CA ARG A 42 -10.12 16.92 2.65
C ARG A 42 -9.25 16.61 1.46
N PHE A 43 -9.43 15.45 0.83
CA PHE A 43 -8.63 15.03 -0.32
C PHE A 43 -8.92 15.89 -1.56
N ASN A 44 -10.15 16.38 -1.72
CA ASN A 44 -10.53 17.26 -2.82
C ASN A 44 -9.85 18.64 -2.81
N ARG A 45 -9.24 19.04 -1.69
CA ARG A 45 -8.47 20.30 -1.61
C ARG A 45 -7.10 20.22 -2.31
N LEU A 46 -6.63 19.01 -2.62
CA LEU A 46 -5.38 18.81 -3.35
C LEU A 46 -5.56 19.17 -4.84
N PRO A 47 -4.50 19.55 -5.56
CA PRO A 47 -4.59 19.91 -6.97
C PRO A 47 -4.83 18.70 -7.88
N GLY A 48 -5.12 18.96 -9.14
CA GLY A 48 -5.13 18.03 -10.24
C GLY A 48 -6.19 16.94 -10.20
N ARG A 49 -5.97 15.89 -10.98
CA ARG A 49 -6.82 14.70 -11.06
C ARG A 49 -6.61 13.82 -9.84
N LYS A 50 -7.70 13.37 -9.23
CA LYS A 50 -7.69 12.62 -7.97
C LYS A 50 -8.30 11.26 -8.12
N GLY A 51 -7.68 10.27 -7.48
CA GLY A 51 -8.22 8.94 -7.29
C GLY A 51 -8.10 8.55 -5.82
N LEU A 52 -9.19 8.09 -5.23
CA LEU A 52 -9.22 7.61 -3.84
C LEU A 52 -10.16 6.42 -3.72
N LYS A 53 -9.70 5.39 -3.07
CA LYS A 53 -10.54 4.35 -2.49
C LYS A 53 -9.99 3.97 -1.14
N ILE A 54 -10.84 4.02 -0.13
CA ILE A 54 -10.57 3.54 1.22
C ILE A 54 -11.70 2.58 1.55
N TRP A 55 -11.33 1.35 1.90
CA TRP A 55 -12.28 0.30 2.22
C TRP A 55 -11.86 -0.45 3.48
N ALA A 56 -12.79 -0.59 4.40
CA ALA A 56 -12.64 -1.46 5.54
C ALA A 56 -13.80 -2.48 5.53
N PRO A 57 -13.51 -3.79 5.40
CA PRO A 57 -14.54 -4.81 5.35
C PRO A 57 -15.40 -4.81 6.61
N GLY A 58 -16.66 -5.23 6.48
CA GLY A 58 -17.52 -5.53 7.61
C GLY A 58 -17.02 -6.80 8.33
N GLY A 59 -17.46 -7.00 9.57
CA GLY A 59 -17.11 -8.16 10.42
C GLY A 59 -16.44 -7.75 11.73
N ASP A 60 -16.23 -8.70 12.63
CA ASP A 60 -15.60 -8.52 13.95
C ASP A 60 -16.15 -7.32 14.76
N GLY A 61 -17.48 -7.09 14.69
CA GLY A 61 -18.15 -5.98 15.38
C GLY A 61 -18.12 -4.64 14.63
N GLY A 62 -17.41 -4.53 13.49
CA GLY A 62 -17.36 -3.32 12.66
C GLY A 62 -18.23 -3.43 11.42
N ARG A 63 -18.91 -2.33 11.02
CA ARG A 63 -19.59 -2.24 9.73
C ARG A 63 -18.60 -1.94 8.62
N GLU A 64 -18.95 -2.35 7.40
CA GLU A 64 -18.21 -1.94 6.21
C GLU A 64 -18.10 -0.41 6.13
N PHE A 65 -16.92 0.09 5.82
CA PHE A 65 -16.66 1.50 5.53
C PHE A 65 -16.12 1.65 4.12
N LEU A 66 -16.64 2.61 3.37
CA LEU A 66 -16.20 2.93 2.02
C LEU A 66 -16.17 4.45 1.81
N ALA A 67 -15.05 4.95 1.26
CA ALA A 67 -14.93 6.31 0.72
C ALA A 67 -14.23 6.25 -0.64
N THR A 68 -14.77 6.94 -1.65
CA THR A 68 -14.25 6.89 -3.03
C THR A 68 -14.26 8.24 -3.72
N ILE A 69 -13.26 8.46 -4.57
CA ILE A 69 -13.18 9.51 -5.59
C ILE A 69 -12.60 8.86 -6.84
N ASN A 70 -13.34 8.83 -7.94
CA ASN A 70 -12.90 8.25 -9.22
C ASN A 70 -12.21 6.87 -9.05
N PRO A 71 -12.82 5.90 -8.33
CA PRO A 71 -12.13 4.69 -7.90
C PRO A 71 -11.65 3.81 -9.05
N ASP A 72 -12.30 3.85 -10.21
CA ASP A 72 -12.00 3.00 -11.36
C ASP A 72 -11.18 3.73 -12.44
N THR A 73 -10.84 5.01 -12.22
CA THR A 73 -10.01 5.78 -13.13
C THR A 73 -8.55 5.39 -12.98
N ALA A 74 -7.92 4.93 -14.05
CA ALA A 74 -6.48 4.72 -14.07
C ALA A 74 -5.75 6.07 -14.00
N LEU A 75 -4.87 6.20 -13.01
CA LEU A 75 -3.96 7.32 -12.84
C LEU A 75 -2.52 6.84 -12.90
N PHE A 76 -1.60 7.71 -13.28
CA PHE A 76 -0.19 7.42 -13.15
C PHE A 76 0.13 7.16 -11.68
N CYS A 77 0.69 5.97 -11.39
CA CYS A 77 0.82 5.49 -10.01
C CYS A 77 2.24 5.57 -9.47
N ALA A 78 3.20 6.02 -10.28
CA ALA A 78 4.61 6.05 -9.95
C ALA A 78 5.07 4.74 -9.30
N SER A 79 5.96 4.78 -8.33
CA SER A 79 6.54 3.59 -7.69
C SER A 79 5.56 2.72 -6.89
N SER A 80 4.28 3.09 -6.75
CA SER A 80 3.31 2.25 -6.04
C SER A 80 3.10 0.88 -6.69
N PHE A 81 3.39 0.73 -8.00
CA PHE A 81 3.33 -0.56 -8.70
C PHE A 81 4.32 -1.62 -8.18
N LYS A 82 5.39 -1.21 -7.49
CA LYS A 82 6.45 -2.11 -6.99
C LYS A 82 5.92 -3.17 -6.01
N GLY A 83 4.75 -2.93 -5.42
CA GLY A 83 4.03 -3.93 -4.64
C GLY A 83 3.64 -5.18 -5.44
N PHE A 84 3.28 -5.04 -6.72
CA PHE A 84 2.97 -6.18 -7.59
C PHE A 84 4.24 -6.98 -7.93
N VAL A 85 5.36 -6.30 -8.13
CA VAL A 85 6.67 -6.93 -8.38
C VAL A 85 7.12 -7.76 -7.19
N LEU A 86 6.98 -7.21 -5.97
CA LEU A 86 7.26 -7.93 -4.72
C LEU A 86 6.38 -9.18 -4.59
N ALA A 87 5.08 -9.06 -4.85
CA ALA A 87 4.16 -10.20 -4.74
C ALA A 87 4.54 -11.32 -5.72
N GLU A 88 4.86 -10.99 -6.99
CA GLU A 88 5.25 -11.99 -7.96
C GLU A 88 6.61 -12.64 -7.62
N PHE A 89 7.59 -11.87 -7.12
CA PHE A 89 8.85 -12.44 -6.63
C PHE A 89 8.59 -13.50 -5.55
N LEU A 90 7.75 -13.20 -4.58
CA LEU A 90 7.45 -14.11 -3.47
C LEU A 90 6.61 -15.32 -3.93
N ARG A 91 5.74 -15.17 -4.91
CA ARG A 91 5.04 -16.31 -5.54
C ARG A 91 6.02 -17.26 -6.24
N GLN A 92 6.98 -16.72 -6.98
CA GLN A 92 8.04 -17.52 -7.59
C GLN A 92 8.96 -18.18 -6.55
N MET A 93 9.17 -17.52 -5.41
CA MET A 93 9.89 -18.12 -4.28
C MET A 93 9.14 -19.35 -3.73
N GLU A 94 7.84 -19.30 -3.59
CA GLU A 94 7.04 -20.48 -3.19
C GLU A 94 7.10 -21.61 -4.21
N ALA A 95 7.19 -21.29 -5.50
CA ALA A 95 7.36 -22.25 -6.58
C ALA A 95 8.79 -22.83 -6.66
N GLY A 96 9.73 -22.32 -5.84
CA GLY A 96 11.13 -22.74 -5.87
C GLY A 96 11.93 -22.15 -7.03
N GLU A 97 11.41 -21.15 -7.72
CA GLU A 97 12.05 -20.52 -8.88
C GLU A 97 12.99 -19.37 -8.47
N THR A 98 12.74 -18.73 -7.32
CA THR A 98 13.58 -17.69 -6.71
C THR A 98 13.85 -18.02 -5.26
N SER A 99 14.81 -17.32 -4.63
CA SER A 99 15.03 -17.42 -3.19
C SER A 99 15.58 -16.11 -2.62
N LEU A 100 15.36 -15.86 -1.34
CA LEU A 100 15.86 -14.64 -0.67
C LEU A 100 17.41 -14.56 -0.65
N PRO A 101 18.15 -15.65 -0.41
CA PRO A 101 19.61 -15.64 -0.39
C PRO A 101 20.26 -15.71 -1.77
N GLU A 102 19.50 -15.90 -2.88
CA GLU A 102 20.11 -15.90 -4.20
C GLU A 102 20.81 -14.59 -4.51
N LEU A 103 21.93 -14.65 -5.23
CA LEU A 103 22.72 -13.49 -5.60
C LEU A 103 22.25 -12.94 -6.95
N LEU A 104 21.92 -11.66 -6.97
CA LEU A 104 21.53 -10.94 -8.16
C LEU A 104 22.64 -9.97 -8.57
N PRO A 105 23.01 -9.93 -9.88
CA PRO A 105 24.08 -9.04 -10.34
C PRO A 105 23.63 -7.58 -10.31
N VAL A 106 24.53 -6.72 -9.83
CA VAL A 106 24.43 -5.25 -9.88
C VAL A 106 25.44 -4.75 -10.90
N ASP A 107 24.97 -4.48 -12.11
CA ASP A 107 25.80 -4.05 -13.22
C ASP A 107 25.04 -3.10 -14.18
N ASP A 108 25.69 -2.73 -15.28
CA ASP A 108 25.16 -1.83 -16.31
C ASP A 108 23.86 -2.34 -16.99
N ARG A 109 23.51 -3.60 -16.81
CA ARG A 109 22.26 -4.18 -17.36
C ARG A 109 21.03 -3.84 -16.52
N VAL A 110 21.22 -3.40 -15.26
CA VAL A 110 20.14 -3.11 -14.30
C VAL A 110 20.24 -1.71 -13.69
N TRP A 111 21.36 -1.01 -13.83
CA TRP A 111 21.47 0.34 -13.29
C TRP A 111 20.40 1.26 -13.86
N SER A 112 19.76 2.00 -12.95
CA SER A 112 18.67 2.91 -13.26
C SER A 112 18.80 4.19 -12.42
N HIS A 113 18.31 5.30 -12.94
CA HIS A 113 18.29 6.58 -12.24
C HIS A 113 17.38 6.52 -10.99
N SER A 114 17.55 7.44 -10.06
CA SER A 114 16.79 7.49 -8.80
C SER A 114 16.91 6.20 -7.96
N SER A 115 18.16 5.77 -7.73
CA SER A 115 18.53 4.60 -6.94
C SER A 115 19.31 5.02 -5.70
N PRO A 116 18.65 5.44 -4.60
CA PRO A 116 19.32 6.01 -3.43
C PRO A 116 20.19 5.01 -2.64
N ILE A 117 19.98 3.70 -2.81
CA ILE A 117 20.79 2.66 -2.17
C ILE A 117 21.80 2.06 -3.14
N LEU A 118 21.34 1.68 -4.34
CA LEU A 118 22.16 1.03 -5.35
C LEU A 118 22.59 2.03 -6.45
N LEU A 119 22.92 3.27 -6.03
CA LEU A 119 23.29 4.34 -6.93
C LEU A 119 24.48 3.94 -7.80
N PRO A 120 24.32 3.92 -9.11
CA PRO A 120 25.39 3.53 -10.02
C PRO A 120 26.32 4.72 -10.29
N LEU A 121 27.03 5.20 -9.25
CA LEU A 121 28.20 6.04 -9.48
C LEU A 121 29.34 5.14 -9.95
N PRO A 122 30.16 5.54 -10.92
CA PRO A 122 31.28 4.75 -11.39
C PRO A 122 32.12 4.25 -10.21
N GLY A 123 32.19 2.93 -10.05
CA GLY A 123 32.99 2.27 -9.00
C GLY A 123 32.34 2.13 -7.63
N THR A 124 31.04 2.48 -7.42
CA THR A 124 30.46 2.45 -6.06
C THR A 124 29.68 1.18 -5.73
N VAL A 125 28.84 0.65 -6.62
CA VAL A 125 28.11 -0.59 -6.36
C VAL A 125 28.17 -1.48 -7.61
N THR A 126 29.03 -2.46 -7.58
CA THR A 126 29.15 -3.51 -8.59
C THR A 126 29.29 -4.87 -7.90
N GLY A 127 28.97 -5.93 -8.60
CA GLY A 127 29.07 -7.29 -8.08
C GLY A 127 27.70 -7.93 -7.93
N GLU A 128 27.44 -8.51 -6.78
CA GLU A 128 26.20 -9.23 -6.53
C GLU A 128 25.66 -8.90 -5.13
N ILE A 129 24.34 -8.83 -5.01
CA ILE A 129 23.64 -8.68 -3.72
C ILE A 129 22.58 -9.75 -3.58
N GLN A 130 22.20 -10.08 -2.35
CA GLN A 130 21.09 -10.98 -2.11
C GLN A 130 19.78 -10.40 -2.64
N ALA A 131 18.92 -11.25 -3.19
CA ALA A 131 17.60 -10.86 -3.65
C ALA A 131 16.76 -10.22 -2.54
N GLN A 132 16.94 -10.67 -1.29
CA GLN A 132 16.33 -10.02 -0.13
C GLN A 132 16.69 -8.54 -0.05
N THR A 133 17.96 -8.19 -0.17
CA THR A 133 18.43 -6.79 -0.17
C THR A 133 17.80 -5.99 -1.31
N ALA A 134 17.67 -6.60 -2.49
CA ALA A 134 17.05 -5.94 -3.64
C ALA A 134 15.55 -5.63 -3.39
N ILE A 135 14.75 -6.60 -2.94
CA ILE A 135 13.33 -6.35 -2.68
C ILE A 135 13.10 -5.39 -1.51
N GLU A 136 13.95 -5.41 -0.49
CA GLU A 136 13.90 -4.45 0.62
C GLU A 136 14.25 -3.03 0.17
N ALA A 137 15.30 -2.85 -0.65
CA ALA A 137 15.68 -1.54 -1.22
C ALA A 137 14.59 -1.00 -2.16
N MET A 138 14.00 -1.87 -3.01
CA MET A 138 12.90 -1.54 -3.90
C MET A 138 11.69 -0.96 -3.14
N ILE A 139 11.36 -1.49 -1.98
CA ILE A 139 10.19 -1.06 -1.19
C ILE A 139 10.56 0.07 -0.23
N SER A 140 11.63 -0.08 0.56
CA SER A 140 11.98 0.85 1.64
C SER A 140 12.44 2.22 1.15
N ARG A 141 13.14 2.26 0.01
CA ARG A 141 13.69 3.49 -0.57
C ARG A 141 13.27 3.75 -2.01
N SER A 142 12.35 2.91 -2.49
CA SER A 142 11.89 3.03 -3.89
C SER A 142 13.01 2.94 -4.93
N ASP A 143 14.11 2.23 -4.62
CA ASP A 143 15.30 2.14 -5.44
C ASP A 143 14.98 1.55 -6.83
N ASN A 144 15.32 2.29 -7.89
CA ASN A 144 14.99 1.90 -9.27
C ASN A 144 15.92 0.83 -9.81
N THR A 145 17.20 0.82 -9.44
CA THR A 145 18.13 -0.28 -9.78
C THR A 145 17.66 -1.58 -9.16
N ALA A 146 17.31 -1.57 -7.88
CA ALA A 146 16.72 -2.73 -7.20
C ALA A 146 15.42 -3.20 -7.85
N THR A 147 14.61 -2.25 -8.35
CA THR A 147 13.39 -2.57 -9.10
C THR A 147 13.72 -3.30 -10.42
N ASP A 148 14.67 -2.78 -11.19
CA ASP A 148 15.08 -3.38 -12.48
C ASP A 148 15.77 -4.74 -12.29
N MET A 149 16.55 -4.90 -11.21
CA MET A 149 17.09 -6.22 -10.79
C MET A 149 15.97 -7.22 -10.54
N THR A 150 14.96 -6.81 -9.74
CA THR A 150 13.85 -7.68 -9.39
C THR A 150 12.97 -7.99 -10.60
N LEU A 151 12.60 -6.97 -11.42
CA LEU A 151 11.84 -7.16 -12.66
C LEU A 151 12.56 -8.09 -13.65
N LYS A 152 13.88 -7.92 -13.81
CA LYS A 152 14.68 -8.77 -14.66
C LYS A 152 14.71 -10.22 -14.15
N ARG A 153 14.79 -10.40 -12.83
CA ARG A 153 14.83 -11.73 -12.22
C ARG A 153 13.51 -12.47 -12.35
N VAL A 154 12.38 -11.81 -12.06
CA VAL A 154 11.06 -12.45 -12.11
C VAL A 154 10.46 -12.50 -13.51
N GLY A 155 10.91 -11.63 -14.42
CA GLY A 155 10.34 -11.44 -15.75
C GLY A 155 9.11 -10.52 -15.72
N VAL A 156 9.21 -9.38 -16.42
CA VAL A 156 8.13 -8.36 -16.45
C VAL A 156 6.80 -8.92 -16.95
N GLU A 157 6.82 -9.81 -17.93
CA GLU A 157 5.61 -10.44 -18.47
C GLU A 157 4.92 -11.35 -17.45
N ARG A 158 5.66 -11.97 -16.53
CA ARG A 158 5.07 -12.77 -15.46
C ARG A 158 4.35 -11.88 -14.44
N VAL A 159 4.90 -10.70 -14.14
CA VAL A 159 4.20 -9.70 -13.31
C VAL A 159 2.93 -9.21 -14.00
N ARG A 160 2.97 -8.95 -15.31
CA ARG A 160 1.78 -8.56 -16.10
C ARG A 160 0.72 -9.67 -16.14
N GLN A 161 1.14 -10.91 -16.33
CA GLN A 161 0.24 -12.08 -16.27
C GLN A 161 -0.38 -12.26 -14.89
N PHE A 162 0.39 -12.07 -13.82
CA PHE A 162 -0.14 -12.08 -12.46
C PHE A 162 -1.22 -11.00 -12.28
N ILE A 163 -0.93 -9.74 -12.65
CA ILE A 163 -1.88 -8.62 -12.61
C ILE A 163 -3.17 -8.95 -13.36
N ALA A 164 -3.06 -9.49 -14.57
CA ALA A 164 -4.21 -9.88 -15.39
C ALA A 164 -5.01 -11.04 -14.77
N THR A 165 -4.32 -12.07 -14.25
CA THR A 165 -4.94 -13.25 -13.63
C THR A 165 -5.77 -12.90 -12.41
N ILE A 166 -5.33 -11.92 -11.63
CA ILE A 166 -6.06 -11.46 -10.43
C ILE A 166 -7.12 -10.39 -10.76
N GLY A 167 -7.34 -10.08 -12.05
CA GLY A 167 -8.43 -9.24 -12.53
C GLY A 167 -8.22 -7.72 -12.40
N LEU A 168 -6.98 -7.24 -12.33
CA LEU A 168 -6.66 -5.81 -12.24
C LEU A 168 -6.60 -5.20 -13.64
N THR A 169 -7.73 -4.77 -14.16
CA THR A 169 -7.88 -4.35 -15.57
C THR A 169 -7.37 -2.94 -15.86
N ASN A 170 -7.21 -2.11 -14.84
CA ASN A 170 -6.74 -0.72 -14.97
C ASN A 170 -5.27 -0.55 -14.52
N THR A 171 -4.52 -1.68 -14.40
CA THR A 171 -3.14 -1.68 -13.93
C THR A 171 -2.18 -1.98 -15.05
N ARG A 172 -1.12 -1.16 -15.17
CA ARG A 172 0.00 -1.32 -16.11
C ARG A 172 1.31 -1.05 -15.40
N ILE A 173 2.36 -1.75 -15.84
CA ILE A 173 3.71 -1.57 -15.33
C ILE A 173 4.70 -1.37 -16.49
N PRO A 174 5.80 -0.61 -16.29
CA PRO A 174 6.84 -0.42 -17.30
C PRO A 174 7.65 -1.70 -17.50
N ASN A 175 8.41 -1.78 -18.60
CA ASN A 175 9.36 -2.87 -18.82
C ASN A 175 10.53 -2.81 -17.83
N SER A 176 11.05 -1.61 -17.58
CA SER A 176 12.06 -1.30 -16.57
C SER A 176 11.99 0.17 -16.21
N MET A 177 12.60 0.55 -15.08
CA MET A 177 12.67 1.95 -14.67
C MET A 177 13.59 2.75 -15.61
N ARG A 178 14.71 2.16 -16.04
CA ARG A 178 15.59 2.80 -17.02
C ARG A 178 14.89 3.10 -18.35
N GLN A 179 14.11 2.15 -18.86
CA GLN A 179 13.35 2.38 -20.11
C GLN A 179 12.24 3.40 -19.92
N PHE A 180 11.62 3.43 -18.75
CA PHE A 180 10.64 4.46 -18.39
C PHE A 180 11.31 5.86 -18.40
N ASP A 181 12.44 6.04 -17.74
CA ASP A 181 13.17 7.32 -17.72
C ASP A 181 13.56 7.73 -19.14
N ALA A 182 14.09 6.80 -19.94
CA ALA A 182 14.46 7.07 -21.32
C ALA A 182 13.27 7.50 -22.19
N TYR A 183 12.11 6.87 -22.00
CA TYR A 183 10.87 7.26 -22.67
C TYR A 183 10.43 8.65 -22.25
N VAL A 184 10.42 8.93 -20.94
CA VAL A 184 10.03 10.23 -20.38
C VAL A 184 10.87 11.37 -20.96
N PHE A 185 12.18 11.16 -21.11
CA PHE A 185 13.09 12.14 -21.66
C PHE A 185 13.29 12.06 -23.19
N GLY A 186 12.38 11.38 -23.88
CA GLY A 186 12.28 11.43 -25.34
C GLY A 186 13.40 10.72 -26.12
N ALA A 187 14.08 9.73 -25.50
CA ALA A 187 15.09 8.95 -26.20
C ALA A 187 14.46 8.14 -27.35
N PRO A 188 14.92 8.27 -28.61
CA PRO A 188 14.35 7.52 -29.72
C PRO A 188 14.60 6.01 -29.62
N ASN A 189 15.67 5.60 -28.91
CA ASN A 189 16.05 4.21 -28.66
C ASN A 189 15.70 3.76 -27.21
N TRP A 190 14.67 4.34 -26.59
CA TRP A 190 14.32 4.11 -25.17
C TRP A 190 14.21 2.62 -24.77
N GLN A 191 13.80 1.73 -25.70
CA GLN A 191 13.63 0.29 -25.44
C GLN A 191 14.97 -0.44 -25.26
N THR A 192 16.04 0.07 -25.85
CA THR A 192 17.36 -0.57 -25.87
C THR A 192 18.45 0.28 -25.22
N ILE A 193 18.07 1.39 -24.59
CA ILE A 193 19.00 2.37 -24.03
C ILE A 193 19.95 1.73 -23.02
N THR A 194 21.23 1.98 -23.18
CA THR A 194 22.27 1.54 -22.25
C THR A 194 22.38 2.48 -21.05
N TRP A 195 23.10 2.05 -20.01
CA TRP A 195 23.38 2.92 -18.86
C TRP A 195 24.16 4.18 -19.26
N THR A 196 25.18 4.05 -20.11
CA THR A 196 25.97 5.21 -20.59
C THR A 196 25.12 6.20 -21.35
N GLU A 197 24.21 5.73 -22.20
CA GLU A 197 23.33 6.61 -22.98
C GLU A 197 22.30 7.32 -22.11
N ILE A 198 21.68 6.67 -21.12
CA ILE A 198 20.72 7.33 -20.23
C ILE A 198 21.41 8.37 -19.34
N VAL A 199 22.63 8.12 -18.87
CA VAL A 199 23.41 9.12 -18.12
C VAL A 199 23.70 10.34 -18.98
N ALA A 200 24.16 10.14 -20.23
CA ALA A 200 24.41 11.24 -21.16
C ALA A 200 23.12 12.02 -21.48
N LEU A 201 21.99 11.31 -21.66
CA LEU A 201 20.68 11.91 -21.90
C LEU A 201 20.28 12.82 -20.73
N LEU A 202 20.29 12.30 -19.49
CA LEU A 202 19.92 13.07 -18.30
C LEU A 202 20.84 14.27 -18.05
N GLN A 203 22.14 14.12 -18.33
CA GLN A 203 23.12 15.23 -18.24
C GLN A 203 22.86 16.32 -19.26
N SER A 204 22.33 16.00 -20.44
CA SER A 204 21.99 17.00 -21.46
C SER A 204 20.71 17.79 -21.11
N GLY A 205 19.94 17.36 -20.12
CA GLY A 205 18.73 18.03 -19.64
C GLY A 205 17.63 18.20 -20.70
N PRO A 206 17.27 17.15 -21.47
CA PRO A 206 16.23 17.31 -22.48
C PRO A 206 14.90 17.61 -21.81
N PRO A 207 13.97 18.31 -22.49
CA PRO A 207 12.61 18.42 -21.99
C PRO A 207 11.96 17.03 -21.94
N PRO A 208 11.08 16.77 -20.95
CA PRO A 208 10.29 15.53 -20.93
C PRO A 208 9.35 15.49 -22.13
N THR A 209 8.89 14.30 -22.50
CA THR A 209 7.86 14.15 -23.52
C THR A 209 6.51 14.61 -22.99
N ASP A 210 5.63 15.11 -23.87
CA ASP A 210 4.30 15.62 -23.51
C ASP A 210 3.30 14.52 -23.05
N HIS A 211 3.76 13.28 -22.83
CA HIS A 211 2.84 12.15 -22.74
C HIS A 211 3.13 11.17 -21.61
N ILE A 212 3.67 11.65 -20.49
CA ILE A 212 3.99 10.76 -19.35
C ILE A 212 2.73 10.08 -18.81
N PHE A 213 1.60 10.79 -18.77
CA PHE A 213 0.32 10.24 -18.33
C PHE A 213 -0.47 9.46 -19.39
N ASN A 214 0.05 9.32 -20.63
CA ASN A 214 -0.63 8.59 -21.70
C ASN A 214 -0.73 7.09 -21.45
N ASN A 215 0.20 6.54 -20.68
CA ASN A 215 0.13 5.19 -20.15
C ASN A 215 0.30 4.03 -21.13
N VAL A 216 0.90 4.24 -22.26
CA VAL A 216 1.27 3.14 -23.15
C VAL A 216 2.58 2.49 -22.69
N GLN A 217 3.56 3.33 -22.29
CA GLN A 217 4.90 2.92 -21.88
C GLN A 217 5.22 3.23 -20.41
N THR A 218 4.23 3.66 -19.64
CA THR A 218 4.39 4.10 -18.26
C THR A 218 3.66 3.17 -17.29
N MET A 219 3.55 3.59 -16.04
CA MET A 219 2.86 2.84 -15.00
C MET A 219 1.54 3.52 -14.63
N ALA A 220 0.48 2.76 -14.52
CA ALA A 220 -0.81 3.26 -14.05
C ALA A 220 -1.56 2.20 -13.26
N ALA A 221 -2.43 2.64 -12.36
CA ALA A 221 -3.41 1.80 -11.71
C ALA A 221 -4.64 2.61 -11.29
N SER A 222 -5.77 1.96 -11.11
CA SER A 222 -6.91 2.59 -10.45
C SER A 222 -6.83 2.41 -8.92
N PRO A 223 -7.42 3.31 -8.13
CA PRO A 223 -7.59 3.08 -6.69
C PRO A 223 -8.29 1.77 -6.37
N HIS A 224 -9.22 1.34 -7.21
CA HIS A 224 -9.91 0.06 -7.09
C HIS A 224 -8.93 -1.12 -7.20
N ASP A 225 -8.09 -1.11 -8.22
CA ASP A 225 -7.14 -2.20 -8.45
C ASP A 225 -6.15 -2.31 -7.28
N PHE A 226 -5.62 -1.20 -6.78
CA PHE A 226 -4.76 -1.24 -5.60
C PHE A 226 -5.46 -1.77 -4.34
N VAL A 227 -6.68 -1.31 -4.06
CA VAL A 227 -7.43 -1.79 -2.89
C VAL A 227 -7.79 -3.26 -3.06
N SER A 228 -8.20 -3.71 -4.26
CA SER A 228 -8.43 -5.12 -4.57
C SER A 228 -7.17 -5.96 -4.35
N PHE A 229 -6.02 -5.51 -4.87
CA PHE A 229 -4.75 -6.19 -4.68
C PHE A 229 -4.35 -6.29 -3.20
N TYR A 230 -4.26 -5.16 -2.50
CA TYR A 230 -3.77 -5.16 -1.12
C TYR A 230 -4.72 -5.86 -0.15
N SER A 231 -6.04 -5.79 -0.36
CA SER A 231 -7.00 -6.51 0.49
C SER A 231 -6.86 -8.02 0.40
N ARG A 232 -6.49 -8.54 -0.75
CA ARG A 232 -6.28 -9.97 -1.00
C ARG A 232 -4.87 -10.41 -0.64
N ALA A 233 -3.84 -9.65 -1.07
CA ALA A 233 -2.44 -9.97 -0.80
C ALA A 233 -2.10 -9.95 0.70
N LEU A 234 -2.56 -8.94 1.43
CA LEU A 234 -2.32 -8.82 2.88
C LEU A 234 -3.11 -9.85 3.71
N GLN A 235 -4.11 -10.52 3.13
CA GLN A 235 -4.79 -11.66 3.75
C GLN A 235 -4.23 -13.02 3.29
N GLY A 236 -3.18 -13.01 2.44
CA GLY A 236 -2.47 -14.21 2.02
C GLY A 236 -3.11 -14.95 0.85
N GLU A 237 -4.10 -14.37 0.16
CA GLU A 237 -4.80 -15.06 -0.94
C GLU A 237 -3.86 -15.52 -2.07
N PHE A 238 -2.75 -14.83 -2.26
CA PHE A 238 -1.78 -15.13 -3.32
C PHE A 238 -0.61 -16.01 -2.86
N PHE A 239 -0.56 -16.37 -1.59
CA PHE A 239 0.54 -17.11 -0.97
C PHE A 239 0.01 -18.40 -0.33
N GLN A 240 0.73 -19.50 -0.53
CA GLN A 240 0.38 -20.79 0.03
C GLN A 240 0.95 -21.00 1.45
N ARG A 241 2.06 -20.29 1.77
CA ARG A 241 2.80 -20.45 3.03
C ARG A 241 2.67 -19.20 3.92
N PRO A 242 2.40 -19.38 5.22
CA PRO A 242 2.33 -18.27 6.16
C PRO A 242 3.62 -17.45 6.23
N GLU A 243 4.79 -18.08 6.03
CA GLU A 243 6.09 -17.43 6.04
C GLU A 243 6.24 -16.44 4.88
N THR A 244 5.69 -16.78 3.71
CA THR A 244 5.67 -15.89 2.54
C THR A 244 4.82 -14.65 2.80
N LEU A 245 3.63 -14.82 3.39
CA LEU A 245 2.79 -13.71 3.81
C LEU A 245 3.50 -12.83 4.85
N THR A 246 4.20 -13.45 5.79
CA THR A 246 5.00 -12.72 6.79
C THR A 246 6.09 -11.90 6.12
N THR A 247 6.82 -12.48 5.17
CA THR A 247 7.85 -11.78 4.39
C THR A 247 7.25 -10.63 3.60
N PHE A 248 6.13 -10.84 2.89
CA PHE A 248 5.44 -9.79 2.15
C PHE A 248 5.07 -8.60 3.03
N ARG A 249 4.46 -8.87 4.19
CA ARG A 249 4.10 -7.83 5.17
C ARG A 249 5.35 -7.14 5.74
N SER A 250 6.39 -7.89 6.09
CA SER A 250 7.62 -7.34 6.67
C SER A 250 8.33 -6.39 5.70
N VAL A 251 8.43 -6.76 4.42
CA VAL A 251 9.06 -5.90 3.41
C VAL A 251 8.22 -4.64 3.16
N LEU A 252 6.88 -4.76 3.07
CA LEU A 252 6.01 -3.58 2.92
C LEU A 252 6.00 -2.65 4.13
N ALA A 253 6.27 -3.17 5.33
CA ALA A 253 6.40 -2.37 6.55
C ALA A 253 7.67 -1.51 6.58
N LEU A 254 8.63 -1.73 5.68
CA LEU A 254 9.84 -0.92 5.53
C LEU A 254 9.64 0.36 4.71
N ALA A 255 8.46 0.56 4.09
CA ALA A 255 8.23 1.70 3.20
C ALA A 255 8.47 3.04 3.91
N ASP A 256 9.31 3.88 3.30
CA ASP A 256 9.74 5.19 3.81
C ASP A 256 8.60 6.20 3.99
N ALA A 257 7.50 6.04 3.27
CA ALA A 257 6.31 6.88 3.43
C ALA A 257 5.57 6.65 4.77
N ILE A 258 5.71 5.48 5.42
CA ILE A 258 4.97 5.12 6.64
C ILE A 258 5.12 6.17 7.75
N PRO A 259 6.33 6.56 8.19
CA PRO A 259 6.49 7.50 9.30
C PRO A 259 5.91 8.89 9.00
N HIS A 260 5.75 9.24 7.72
CA HIS A 260 5.24 10.54 7.31
C HIS A 260 3.70 10.59 7.28
N VAL A 261 3.04 9.53 6.85
CA VAL A 261 1.60 9.53 6.61
C VAL A 261 0.79 8.74 7.64
N MET A 262 1.38 7.76 8.33
CA MET A 262 0.63 6.90 9.26
C MET A 262 0.58 7.46 10.68
N PRO A 263 -0.58 7.37 11.37
CA PRO A 263 -0.66 7.67 12.80
C PRO A 263 0.01 6.57 13.63
N LEU A 264 0.43 6.91 14.84
CA LEU A 264 0.91 5.92 15.81
C LEU A 264 -0.20 4.94 16.20
N GLY A 265 0.17 3.73 16.61
CA GLY A 265 -0.76 2.70 17.09
C GLY A 265 -1.46 1.88 16.00
N VAL A 266 -0.99 1.95 14.76
CA VAL A 266 -1.43 1.06 13.66
C VAL A 266 -0.24 0.31 13.08
N ASN A 267 -0.47 -0.87 12.51
CA ASN A 267 0.51 -1.57 11.68
C ASN A 267 0.21 -1.23 10.21
N ALA A 268 1.18 -0.72 9.47
CA ALA A 268 1.02 -0.29 8.09
C ALA A 268 1.90 -1.09 7.13
N PHE A 269 1.35 -1.38 5.96
CA PHE A 269 1.95 -2.15 4.87
C PHE A 269 1.62 -1.44 3.57
N MET A 270 2.60 -0.79 2.94
CA MET A 270 2.30 0.08 1.81
C MET A 270 3.47 0.25 0.85
N LYS A 271 3.17 0.88 -0.29
CA LYS A 271 4.16 1.48 -1.16
C LYS A 271 3.71 2.87 -1.59
N GLY A 272 4.60 3.84 -1.46
CA GLY A 272 4.43 5.18 -2.00
C GLY A 272 5.05 5.33 -3.38
N GLY A 273 4.69 6.42 -4.06
CA GLY A 273 5.28 6.78 -5.34
C GLY A 273 5.17 8.28 -5.60
N ASN A 274 6.18 8.83 -6.24
CA ASN A 274 6.22 10.20 -6.72
C ASN A 274 6.77 10.25 -8.14
N LEU A 275 6.34 11.24 -8.88
CA LEU A 275 6.93 11.67 -10.15
C LEU A 275 7.14 13.18 -10.08
N GLU A 276 8.34 13.60 -10.41
CA GLU A 276 8.72 14.99 -10.56
C GLU A 276 9.45 15.17 -11.89
N VAL A 277 8.73 15.61 -12.88
CA VAL A 277 9.29 16.02 -14.16
C VAL A 277 8.66 17.37 -14.54
N PRO A 278 9.37 18.24 -15.27
CA PRO A 278 8.78 19.49 -15.73
C PRO A 278 7.47 19.26 -16.49
N GLY A 279 6.40 19.93 -16.06
CA GLY A 279 5.09 19.83 -16.69
C GLY A 279 4.13 18.83 -16.05
N GLU A 280 4.59 17.71 -15.52
CA GLU A 280 3.72 16.61 -15.02
C GLU A 280 4.23 16.04 -13.70
N HIS A 281 3.33 15.93 -12.72
CA HIS A 281 3.65 15.49 -11.37
C HIS A 281 2.64 14.47 -10.86
N ALA A 282 3.10 13.56 -10.01
CA ALA A 282 2.24 12.58 -9.38
C ALA A 282 2.70 12.27 -7.95
N LEU A 283 1.72 12.06 -7.06
CA LEU A 283 1.92 11.49 -5.73
C LEU A 283 0.91 10.38 -5.50
N SER A 284 1.35 9.28 -4.91
CA SER A 284 0.50 8.15 -4.61
C SER A 284 0.94 7.43 -3.34
N VAL A 285 -0.03 6.87 -2.61
CA VAL A 285 0.17 5.87 -1.56
C VAL A 285 -0.89 4.80 -1.70
N ALA A 286 -0.48 3.52 -1.65
CA ALA A 286 -1.40 2.39 -1.71
C ALA A 286 -0.95 1.29 -0.76
N GLY A 287 -1.90 0.63 -0.09
CA GLY A 287 -1.59 -0.39 0.90
C GLY A 287 -2.75 -0.80 1.78
N GLY A 288 -2.40 -1.32 2.95
CA GLY A 288 -3.32 -1.59 4.04
C GLY A 288 -2.75 -1.20 5.38
N MET A 289 -3.63 -0.86 6.32
CA MET A 289 -3.28 -0.70 7.72
C MET A 289 -4.16 -1.58 8.59
N PHE A 290 -3.57 -2.10 9.65
CA PHE A 290 -4.27 -2.83 10.68
C PHE A 290 -4.39 -1.96 11.93
N ILE A 291 -5.62 -1.66 12.32
CA ILE A 291 -5.95 -0.94 13.54
C ILE A 291 -6.25 -1.98 14.61
N PRO A 292 -5.39 -2.13 15.64
CA PRO A 292 -5.65 -3.07 16.72
C PRO A 292 -6.99 -2.76 17.42
N PRO A 293 -7.72 -3.80 17.92
CA PRO A 293 -7.31 -5.19 17.93
C PRO A 293 -7.68 -6.00 16.69
N ARG A 294 -8.57 -5.53 15.80
CA ARG A 294 -9.12 -6.40 14.74
C ARG A 294 -9.48 -5.72 13.42
N ARG A 295 -9.15 -4.45 13.17
CA ARG A 295 -9.69 -3.72 12.02
C ARG A 295 -8.67 -3.52 10.91
N TRP A 296 -8.91 -4.12 9.75
CA TRP A 296 -8.19 -3.81 8.52
C TRP A 296 -8.83 -2.64 7.78
N VAL A 297 -7.99 -1.80 7.17
CA VAL A 297 -8.37 -0.73 6.25
C VAL A 297 -7.41 -0.78 5.07
N TYR A 298 -7.94 -0.93 3.87
CA TYR A 298 -7.19 -0.92 2.62
C TYR A 298 -7.42 0.39 1.90
N TYR A 299 -6.40 0.91 1.26
CA TYR A 299 -6.46 2.25 0.70
C TYR A 299 -5.58 2.42 -0.53
N SER A 300 -6.00 3.36 -1.38
CA SER A 300 -5.20 4.01 -2.42
C SER A 300 -5.61 5.47 -2.51
N LEU A 301 -4.64 6.36 -2.41
CA LEU A 301 -4.78 7.80 -2.54
C LEU A 301 -3.78 8.28 -3.59
N MET A 302 -4.27 8.91 -4.66
CA MET A 302 -3.47 9.27 -5.83
C MET A 302 -3.86 10.64 -6.34
N ILE A 303 -2.87 11.44 -6.73
CA ILE A 303 -3.06 12.70 -7.45
C ILE A 303 -2.08 12.78 -8.62
N ASN A 304 -2.57 13.27 -9.77
CA ASN A 304 -1.76 13.65 -10.92
C ASN A 304 -2.11 15.08 -11.30
N TRP A 305 -1.12 15.95 -11.47
CA TRP A 305 -1.35 17.37 -11.76
C TRP A 305 -0.31 17.92 -12.71
N LEU A 306 -0.63 19.05 -13.33
CA LEU A 306 0.26 19.83 -14.19
C LEU A 306 0.81 21.04 -13.42
N ASP A 307 1.95 21.58 -13.84
CA ASP A 307 2.57 22.76 -13.22
C ASP A 307 1.57 23.89 -12.96
N GLY A 308 0.66 24.17 -13.91
CA GLY A 308 -0.35 25.22 -13.81
C GLY A 308 -1.49 24.94 -12.81
N GLU A 309 -1.59 23.72 -12.28
CA GLU A 309 -2.68 23.31 -11.36
C GLU A 309 -2.25 23.37 -9.88
N GLY A 310 -0.94 23.28 -9.56
CA GLY A 310 -0.50 23.21 -8.17
C GLY A 310 0.97 23.56 -7.94
N GLY A 311 1.72 23.83 -9.00
CA GLY A 311 3.17 24.00 -8.94
C GLY A 311 3.93 22.68 -8.93
N ASP A 312 5.17 22.68 -8.49
CA ASP A 312 6.05 21.52 -8.43
C ASP A 312 5.72 20.56 -7.26
N VAL A 313 6.42 19.43 -7.19
CA VAL A 313 6.23 18.44 -6.12
C VAL A 313 6.56 19.04 -4.75
N ALA A 314 7.56 19.89 -4.63
CA ALA A 314 7.94 20.51 -3.35
C ALA A 314 6.80 21.33 -2.72
N GLN A 315 5.94 21.92 -3.55
CA GLN A 315 4.78 22.70 -3.10
C GLN A 315 3.59 21.82 -2.70
N VAL A 316 3.42 20.66 -3.33
CA VAL A 316 2.24 19.79 -3.18
C VAL A 316 2.47 18.63 -2.21
N GLU A 317 3.73 18.15 -2.07
CA GLU A 317 4.05 17.00 -1.23
C GLU A 317 3.65 17.20 0.24
N GLY A 318 4.00 18.34 0.83
CA GLY A 318 3.64 18.67 2.22
C GLY A 318 2.11 18.65 2.45
N PRO A 319 1.31 19.34 1.65
CA PRO A 319 -0.15 19.25 1.67
C PRO A 319 -0.69 17.81 1.47
N PHE A 320 -0.12 17.03 0.54
CA PHE A 320 -0.53 15.64 0.30
C PHE A 320 -0.25 14.75 1.52
N VAL A 321 0.96 14.80 2.06
CA VAL A 321 1.36 14.06 3.28
C VAL A 321 0.47 14.45 4.46
N SER A 322 0.22 15.75 4.65
CA SER A 322 -0.67 16.24 5.69
C SER A 322 -2.10 15.71 5.54
N ALA A 323 -2.64 15.74 4.32
CA ALA A 323 -3.96 15.19 4.03
C ALA A 323 -4.04 13.69 4.34
N CYS A 324 -3.06 12.91 3.88
CA CYS A 324 -2.97 11.48 4.17
C CYS A 324 -2.91 11.21 5.67
N LYS A 325 -2.01 11.88 6.41
CA LYS A 325 -1.87 11.73 7.86
C LYS A 325 -3.17 12.02 8.61
N GLN A 326 -3.87 13.08 8.23
CA GLN A 326 -5.14 13.46 8.85
C GLN A 326 -6.25 12.46 8.51
N ILE A 327 -6.30 11.94 7.27
CA ILE A 327 -7.25 10.91 6.84
C ILE A 327 -7.01 9.63 7.65
N PHE A 328 -5.77 9.15 7.71
CA PHE A 328 -5.44 7.91 8.45
C PHE A 328 -5.64 8.05 9.96
N THR A 329 -5.41 9.23 10.52
CA THR A 329 -5.75 9.53 11.93
C THR A 329 -7.26 9.44 12.16
N LEU A 330 -8.07 10.07 11.30
CA LEU A 330 -9.53 9.96 11.38
C LEU A 330 -10.04 8.52 11.30
N LEU A 331 -9.45 7.72 10.40
CA LEU A 331 -9.81 6.30 10.25
C LEU A 331 -9.43 5.49 11.50
N ARG A 332 -8.21 5.66 12.04
CA ARG A 332 -7.79 5.02 13.28
C ARG A 332 -8.76 5.35 14.42
N ASP A 333 -9.06 6.63 14.62
CA ASP A 333 -9.84 7.10 15.77
C ASP A 333 -11.32 6.68 15.67
N ARG A 334 -11.87 6.63 14.46
CA ARG A 334 -13.30 6.34 14.26
C ARG A 334 -13.60 4.85 14.02
N LEU A 335 -12.70 4.12 13.39
CA LEU A 335 -12.90 2.70 13.12
C LEU A 335 -12.30 1.82 14.24
N GLY A 336 -11.31 2.32 14.99
CA GLY A 336 -10.76 1.63 16.16
C GLY A 336 -11.68 1.68 17.37
N SER A 337 -12.30 2.83 17.67
CA SER A 337 -13.17 3.02 18.83
C SER A 337 -14.52 2.29 18.77
N SER A 338 -14.94 1.83 17.59
CA SER A 338 -16.20 1.06 17.48
C SER A 338 -16.11 -0.38 18.02
N CYS A 339 -14.90 -0.88 18.31
CA CYS A 339 -14.68 -2.22 18.90
C CYS A 339 -14.79 -2.23 20.42
N ASP A 340 -14.59 -1.09 21.10
CA ASP A 340 -14.57 -1.06 22.58
C ASP A 340 -15.95 -0.95 23.22
N ALA A 341 -16.96 -0.51 22.48
CA ALA A 341 -18.29 -0.25 23.04
C ALA A 341 -19.13 -1.51 23.32
N GLU A 342 -18.82 -2.64 22.67
CA GLU A 342 -19.56 -3.91 22.89
C GLU A 342 -18.85 -4.88 23.84
N THR A 343 -17.55 -4.67 24.13
CA THR A 343 -16.78 -5.55 25.03
C THR A 343 -16.63 -5.02 26.47
N GLY A 344 -17.07 -3.78 26.73
CA GLY A 344 -16.90 -3.11 28.03
C GLY A 344 -17.72 -3.68 29.19
N LEU A 345 -18.79 -4.45 28.91
CA LEU A 345 -19.68 -5.01 29.94
C LEU A 345 -19.28 -6.40 30.42
N ASP A 346 -18.47 -7.16 29.66
CA ASP A 346 -18.12 -8.55 30.02
C ASP A 346 -16.71 -8.72 30.63
N ARG A 347 -15.86 -7.69 30.61
CA ARG A 347 -14.50 -7.75 31.16
C ARG A 347 -14.38 -7.37 32.64
N ALA A 348 -15.39 -6.73 33.21
CA ALA A 348 -15.40 -6.41 34.65
C ALA A 348 -15.69 -7.63 35.56
N ALA A 349 -16.09 -8.77 34.99
CA ALA A 349 -16.52 -9.94 35.77
C ALA A 349 -15.45 -11.05 35.87
N ARG A 350 -14.26 -10.92 35.26
CA ARG A 350 -13.20 -11.97 35.32
C ARG A 350 -11.81 -11.37 35.52
N LEU A 351 -11.54 -10.80 36.67
CA LEU A 351 -10.20 -10.66 37.22
C LEU A 351 -10.13 -11.45 38.51
N GLU A 352 -9.73 -12.72 38.41
CA GLU A 352 -9.19 -13.47 39.55
C GLU A 352 -7.79 -12.93 39.86
N PRO A 353 -7.44 -12.67 41.14
CA PRO A 353 -6.11 -12.27 41.54
C PRO A 353 -5.25 -13.52 41.80
N GLY A 354 -4.16 -13.66 41.05
CA GLY A 354 -3.13 -14.63 41.43
C GLY A 354 -2.39 -15.28 40.27
N LEU A 355 -1.24 -14.71 39.93
CA LEU A 355 0.04 -15.42 39.80
C LEU A 355 1.17 -14.41 39.57
N ILE A 356 1.80 -14.02 40.66
CA ILE A 356 3.12 -13.36 40.63
C ILE A 356 4.15 -14.48 40.44
N LEU A 357 4.78 -14.55 39.29
CA LEU A 357 5.99 -15.36 39.09
C LEU A 357 7.19 -14.59 39.60
N PRO A 358 8.06 -15.20 40.45
CA PRO A 358 9.23 -14.53 40.94
C PRO A 358 10.30 -14.35 39.84
N ALA A 359 10.88 -13.15 39.78
CA ALA A 359 12.01 -12.84 38.94
C ALA A 359 13.22 -13.71 39.35
N ARG A 360 13.84 -14.40 38.39
CA ARG A 360 15.15 -15.05 38.60
C ARG A 360 16.23 -13.97 38.56
N PRO A 361 17.21 -14.00 39.54
CA PRO A 361 18.38 -13.14 39.47
C PRO A 361 19.30 -13.56 38.33
N LEU A 362 19.84 -12.58 37.61
CA LEU A 362 20.95 -12.74 36.69
C LEU A 362 22.23 -12.88 37.53
N ASP A 363 22.77 -14.09 37.57
CA ASP A 363 24.11 -14.33 38.11
C ASP A 363 25.13 -13.71 37.13
N ALA A 364 25.85 -12.72 37.64
CA ALA A 364 27.02 -12.15 37.00
C ALA A 364 28.22 -13.09 37.25
N ASP A 365 28.78 -13.67 36.19
CA ASP A 365 30.09 -14.36 36.23
C ASP A 365 31.20 -13.36 35.87
N PRO A 366 32.11 -13.05 36.79
CA PRO A 366 33.22 -12.13 36.56
C PRO A 366 34.50 -12.91 36.22
N ARG A 367 34.69 -13.35 34.99
CA ARG A 367 36.01 -13.78 34.44
C ARG A 367 35.97 -13.92 32.93
N THR A 368 36.47 -12.91 32.19
CA THR A 368 37.48 -13.08 31.12
C THR A 368 37.80 -11.75 30.44
N THR A 369 38.78 -11.08 31.02
CA THR A 369 39.64 -10.13 30.31
C THR A 369 40.64 -10.95 29.46
N LYS A 370 40.53 -10.88 28.11
CA LYS A 370 41.67 -11.15 27.22
C LYS A 370 41.80 -10.01 26.22
N ARG A 371 42.91 -9.28 26.35
CA ARG A 371 43.42 -8.32 25.36
C ARG A 371 43.84 -9.09 24.10
N PHE A 372 43.52 -8.52 22.99
CA PHE A 372 44.16 -8.85 21.71
C PHE A 372 45.30 -7.88 21.41
N PRO A 373 46.41 -8.33 20.77
CA PRO A 373 47.50 -7.50 20.32
C PRO A 373 47.15 -6.60 19.15
#